data_312c51c92d19d6b9db44d426bc103cf5
#
_entry.id   312c51c92d19d6b9db44d426bc103cf5
#
_cell.length_a   1.000
_cell.length_b   1.000
_cell.length_c   1.000
_cell.angle_alpha   90.00
_cell.angle_beta   90.00
_cell.angle_gamma   90.00
#
_symmetry.space_group_name_H-M   'P 1'
#
loop_
_entity.id
_entity.type
_entity.pdbx_description
1 polymer ?
#
loop_
_entity_poly.entity_id
_entity_poly.type
_entity_poly.pdbx_seq_one_letter_code
_entity_poly.pdbx_strand_id
1 'polypeptide(L)'
;MCGILGYVGTGFSVSRFAGALRLLAHRGPFGEGIAALPNGAIGMTRLPMSGAAAVPLPPQEGQRRVAYNGEVYQAGCEIHGEIRLLLDGLQRGVLPDGMYALASWDPQTRQLTLLRDEFGIKPLYYSYQPERGLLAFASEPRALLHLLGGARADAEAIAQVVAAGVPLEGQTLFQQVRLLLPGEVLRFDLSQERPRLCQRQRLATAPASEADSLDEQLGETLERCRQTFRPCALLVSGGVDSNLLGSYLDPQLQRFHLCLEGDEESLLPHPRLQRFELRQEAFMPLLRRAVGNFGGATRMSSLLMYQRLADGIGEQGYHCVLLGEGADELFWGYPRHLELWRRRDAPEPRRFAAAWFGEYRRKATLLAEPAGRRVAERIEELAHEALGQGLEAAIGQFDLHYSLEPLLRRADHLLMSRTIEARTPTCMAPWRSAPGASSGSSATPPRHRWWRSWSSARNAGRRSRNGISACRSNGGRRPSGKCAGTSPNACRRSTTSAWKAWMHRASRRCPATSCSPSPPCRSGSRNTEPRYDNHPSSPRALAGQRGVLRFGRFRRRPGNAVRAPAGAASRG
;
A
#
# COMPACT_ATOMS: atom_id res chain seq x y z
N MET A 1 -13.77 -2.51 -0.05
CA MET A 1 -12.96 -1.29 -0.35
C MET A 1 -13.84 -0.14 -0.79
N CYS A 2 -13.36 1.10 -0.63
CA CYS A 2 -14.21 2.28 -0.84
C CYS A 2 -13.36 3.48 -1.29
N GLY A 3 -14.02 4.51 -1.79
CA GLY A 3 -13.45 5.85 -1.93
C GLY A 3 -14.06 6.78 -0.89
N ILE A 4 -13.26 7.55 -0.19
CA ILE A 4 -13.67 8.55 0.78
C ILE A 4 -13.53 9.94 0.15
N LEU A 5 -14.50 10.80 0.40
CA LEU A 5 -14.48 12.20 -0.02
C LEU A 5 -15.12 13.08 1.05
N GLY A 6 -14.57 14.26 1.30
CA GLY A 6 -15.18 15.25 2.19
C GLY A 6 -14.76 16.68 1.87
N TYR A 7 -15.65 17.60 2.20
CA TYR A 7 -15.42 19.03 2.10
C TYR A 7 -16.19 19.77 3.19
N VAL A 8 -15.54 20.68 3.86
CA VAL A 8 -16.13 21.58 4.84
C VAL A 8 -15.56 22.98 4.65
N GLY A 9 -16.44 23.98 4.61
CA GLY A 9 -16.01 25.38 4.58
C GLY A 9 -16.65 26.18 3.47
N THR A 10 -16.11 27.40 3.29
CA THR A 10 -16.60 28.36 2.30
C THR A 10 -16.38 27.86 0.87
N GLY A 11 -17.33 28.16 -0.03
CA GLY A 11 -17.23 27.78 -1.45
C GLY A 11 -17.63 26.31 -1.73
N PHE A 12 -18.33 25.65 -0.82
CA PHE A 12 -18.90 24.32 -1.08
C PHE A 12 -19.84 24.36 -2.29
N SER A 13 -19.68 23.39 -3.17
CA SER A 13 -20.52 23.22 -4.37
C SER A 13 -20.92 21.74 -4.50
N VAL A 14 -22.23 21.50 -4.46
CA VAL A 14 -22.80 20.14 -4.58
C VAL A 14 -22.38 19.50 -5.91
N SER A 15 -22.43 20.25 -7.01
CA SER A 15 -22.07 19.72 -8.34
C SER A 15 -20.58 19.36 -8.43
N ARG A 16 -19.69 20.19 -7.87
CA ARG A 16 -18.26 19.92 -7.81
C ARG A 16 -17.97 18.74 -6.91
N PHE A 17 -18.64 18.63 -5.76
CA PHE A 17 -18.50 17.49 -4.85
C PHE A 17 -18.94 16.17 -5.51
N ALA A 18 -20.10 16.15 -6.17
CA ALA A 18 -20.57 14.99 -6.92
C ALA A 18 -19.62 14.65 -8.10
N GLY A 19 -19.06 15.65 -8.78
CA GLY A 19 -18.01 15.46 -9.79
C GLY A 19 -16.77 14.78 -9.23
N ALA A 20 -16.30 15.22 -8.04
CA ALA A 20 -15.16 14.63 -7.35
C ALA A 20 -15.45 13.19 -6.89
N LEU A 21 -16.65 12.90 -6.39
CA LEU A 21 -17.03 11.56 -5.96
C LEU A 21 -17.02 10.58 -7.14
N ARG A 22 -17.51 10.98 -8.32
CA ARG A 22 -17.43 10.17 -9.55
C ARG A 22 -15.99 9.83 -9.96
N LEU A 23 -15.00 10.67 -9.65
CA LEU A 23 -13.59 10.36 -9.89
C LEU A 23 -13.09 9.20 -9.02
N LEU A 24 -13.80 8.85 -7.94
CA LEU A 24 -13.52 7.70 -7.07
C LEU A 24 -14.37 6.45 -7.39
N ALA A 25 -15.22 6.49 -8.43
CA ALA A 25 -16.14 5.39 -8.76
C ALA A 25 -15.42 4.05 -9.00
N HIS A 26 -14.21 4.08 -9.58
CA HIS A 26 -13.39 2.88 -9.80
C HIS A 26 -12.97 2.19 -8.48
N ARG A 27 -12.94 2.91 -7.35
CA ARG A 27 -12.64 2.33 -6.03
C ARG A 27 -13.85 1.57 -5.46
N GLY A 28 -15.06 1.94 -5.87
CA GLY A 28 -16.27 1.34 -5.34
C GLY A 28 -17.46 1.46 -6.28
N PRO A 29 -17.49 0.67 -7.38
CA PRO A 29 -18.54 0.80 -8.40
C PRO A 29 -19.89 0.21 -7.98
N PHE A 30 -20.02 -0.36 -6.78
CA PHE A 30 -21.22 -1.07 -6.33
C PHE A 30 -22.17 -0.21 -5.48
N GLY A 31 -21.82 1.05 -5.25
CA GLY A 31 -22.67 1.99 -4.54
C GLY A 31 -21.92 3.29 -4.24
N GLU A 32 -22.67 4.37 -4.14
CA GLU A 32 -22.19 5.67 -3.70
C GLU A 32 -23.22 6.40 -2.85
N GLY A 33 -22.77 7.31 -2.01
CA GLY A 33 -23.67 8.11 -1.20
C GLY A 33 -22.99 9.36 -0.64
N ILE A 34 -23.82 10.34 -0.31
CA ILE A 34 -23.41 11.66 0.20
C ILE A 34 -24.26 11.98 1.42
N ALA A 35 -23.63 12.45 2.49
CA ALA A 35 -24.31 13.01 3.66
C ALA A 35 -23.85 14.45 3.89
N ALA A 36 -24.78 15.30 4.32
CA ALA A 36 -24.50 16.70 4.63
C ALA A 36 -23.65 16.83 5.90
N LEU A 37 -22.75 17.80 5.90
CA LEU A 37 -22.00 18.32 7.02
C LEU A 37 -22.31 19.83 7.17
N PRO A 38 -22.00 20.46 8.31
CA PRO A 38 -22.04 21.92 8.40
C PRO A 38 -21.16 22.55 7.30
N ASN A 39 -21.78 23.36 6.46
CA ASN A 39 -21.10 24.01 5.31
C ASN A 39 -20.32 23.04 4.39
N GLY A 40 -20.85 21.80 4.18
CA GLY A 40 -20.14 20.83 3.39
C GLY A 40 -20.85 19.50 3.25
N ALA A 41 -20.06 18.48 2.89
CA ALA A 41 -20.53 17.10 2.74
C ALA A 41 -19.42 16.09 3.00
N ILE A 42 -19.84 14.88 3.35
CA ILE A 42 -19.03 13.67 3.36
C ILE A 42 -19.65 12.66 2.39
N GLY A 43 -18.83 11.98 1.62
CA GLY A 43 -19.28 10.99 0.64
C GLY A 43 -18.37 9.78 0.57
N MET A 44 -18.91 8.68 0.08
CA MET A 44 -18.12 7.48 -0.21
C MET A 44 -18.67 6.71 -1.39
N THR A 45 -17.76 5.96 -2.04
CA THR A 45 -18.09 4.89 -2.98
C THR A 45 -17.79 3.54 -2.33
N ARG A 46 -18.45 2.44 -2.74
CA ARG A 46 -18.31 1.14 -2.08
C ARG A 46 -17.99 -0.02 -3.02
N LEU A 47 -17.00 -0.81 -2.64
CA LEU A 47 -16.74 -2.17 -3.07
C LEU A 47 -16.90 -3.09 -1.85
N PRO A 48 -18.03 -3.83 -1.71
CA PRO A 48 -18.21 -4.77 -0.61
C PRO A 48 -17.27 -5.97 -0.81
N MET A 49 -16.52 -6.33 0.23
CA MET A 49 -15.61 -7.49 0.25
C MET A 49 -16.12 -8.57 1.17
N SER A 50 -16.83 -8.18 2.24
CA SER A 50 -17.43 -9.03 3.27
C SER A 50 -18.80 -8.47 3.65
N GLY A 51 -19.66 -9.30 4.26
CA GLY A 51 -20.96 -8.89 4.83
C GLY A 51 -22.03 -8.53 3.80
N ALA A 52 -23.09 -7.84 4.27
CA ALA A 52 -24.24 -7.49 3.44
C ALA A 52 -23.88 -6.50 2.32
N ALA A 53 -24.40 -6.77 1.10
CA ALA A 53 -24.13 -5.95 -0.06
C ALA A 53 -24.72 -4.53 0.03
N ALA A 54 -25.93 -4.39 0.59
CA ALA A 54 -26.67 -3.13 0.64
C ALA A 54 -26.67 -2.51 2.04
N VAL A 55 -26.00 -1.36 2.18
CA VAL A 55 -26.09 -0.49 3.35
C VAL A 55 -26.23 0.95 2.87
N PRO A 56 -26.95 1.82 3.61
CA PRO A 56 -26.96 3.25 3.33
C PRO A 56 -25.53 3.83 3.36
N LEU A 57 -25.21 4.71 2.42
CA LEU A 57 -23.88 5.31 2.28
C LEU A 57 -23.95 6.85 2.44
N PRO A 58 -23.01 7.50 3.14
CA PRO A 58 -22.08 6.89 4.11
C PRO A 58 -22.83 6.23 5.27
N PRO A 59 -22.30 5.14 5.86
CA PRO A 59 -22.90 4.48 7.00
C PRO A 59 -23.17 5.45 8.15
N GLN A 60 -24.22 5.16 8.90
CA GLN A 60 -24.54 5.87 10.13
C GLN A 60 -24.33 4.96 11.33
N GLU A 61 -23.55 5.40 12.30
CA GLU A 61 -23.37 4.72 13.58
C GLU A 61 -23.80 5.65 14.72
N GLY A 62 -24.95 5.34 15.34
CA GLY A 62 -25.65 6.28 16.20
C GLY A 62 -26.05 7.56 15.44
N GLN A 63 -25.56 8.71 15.86
CA GLN A 63 -25.75 9.97 15.15
C GLN A 63 -24.59 10.31 14.19
N ARG A 64 -23.50 9.55 14.24
CA ARG A 64 -22.29 9.81 13.44
C ARG A 64 -22.49 9.41 11.98
N ARG A 65 -21.91 10.19 11.08
CA ARG A 65 -21.74 9.85 9.66
C ARG A 65 -20.31 9.44 9.42
N VAL A 66 -20.12 8.27 8.81
CA VAL A 66 -18.78 7.69 8.66
C VAL A 66 -18.51 7.30 7.21
N ALA A 67 -17.53 7.95 6.58
CA ALA A 67 -16.95 7.42 5.35
C ALA A 67 -15.74 6.54 5.71
N TYR A 68 -15.76 5.30 5.25
CA TYR A 68 -14.84 4.26 5.63
C TYR A 68 -14.30 3.52 4.39
N ASN A 69 -13.00 3.29 4.36
CA ASN A 69 -12.32 2.52 3.33
C ASN A 69 -11.38 1.53 3.99
N GLY A 70 -11.66 0.25 3.91
CA GLY A 70 -10.79 -0.78 4.47
C GLY A 70 -11.52 -1.96 5.07
N GLU A 71 -10.81 -2.69 5.92
CA GLU A 71 -11.30 -3.84 6.70
C GLU A 71 -10.60 -3.92 8.05
N VAL A 72 -11.35 -4.24 9.09
CA VAL A 72 -10.85 -4.60 10.42
C VAL A 72 -10.87 -6.11 10.54
N TYR A 73 -9.72 -6.71 10.78
CA TYR A 73 -9.56 -8.17 10.75
C TYR A 73 -9.98 -8.90 12.05
N GLN A 74 -10.62 -8.20 12.96
CA GLN A 74 -11.18 -8.80 14.16
C GLN A 74 -12.58 -9.35 13.86
N ALA A 75 -12.64 -10.65 13.61
CA ALA A 75 -13.86 -11.47 13.62
C ALA A 75 -15.01 -11.01 12.70
N GLY A 76 -15.04 -11.46 11.46
CA GLY A 76 -16.24 -11.61 10.61
C GLY A 76 -17.25 -10.46 10.62
N CYS A 77 -16.77 -9.24 10.86
CA CYS A 77 -17.62 -8.09 11.12
C CYS A 77 -18.21 -7.55 9.81
N GLU A 78 -19.48 -7.26 9.85
CA GLU A 78 -20.10 -6.36 8.88
C GLU A 78 -19.57 -4.93 9.07
N ILE A 79 -19.73 -4.09 8.06
CA ILE A 79 -19.22 -2.70 8.04
C ILE A 79 -19.56 -1.88 9.30
N HIS A 80 -20.75 -2.08 9.90
CA HIS A 80 -21.14 -1.42 11.14
C HIS A 80 -20.34 -1.91 12.35
N GLY A 81 -20.01 -3.22 12.39
CA GLY A 81 -19.14 -3.79 13.42
C GLY A 81 -17.72 -3.25 13.33
N GLU A 82 -17.17 -3.18 12.13
CA GLU A 82 -15.84 -2.62 11.88
C GLU A 82 -15.76 -1.13 12.29
N ILE A 83 -16.77 -0.33 11.92
CA ILE A 83 -16.86 1.08 12.30
C ILE A 83 -16.92 1.23 13.83
N ARG A 84 -17.71 0.41 14.54
CA ARG A 84 -17.76 0.44 16.00
C ARG A 84 -16.40 0.16 16.61
N LEU A 85 -15.70 -0.88 16.16
CA LEU A 85 -14.35 -1.21 16.64
C LEU A 85 -13.38 -0.05 16.44
N LEU A 86 -13.45 0.65 15.30
CA LEU A 86 -12.61 1.81 15.02
C LEU A 86 -12.94 2.99 15.93
N LEU A 87 -14.23 3.29 16.15
CA LEU A 87 -14.67 4.36 17.03
C LEU A 87 -14.30 4.09 18.50
N ASP A 88 -14.46 2.85 18.95
CA ASP A 88 -14.03 2.41 20.29
C ASP A 88 -12.51 2.46 20.43
N GLY A 89 -11.78 2.07 19.40
CA GLY A 89 -10.33 2.18 19.36
C GLY A 89 -9.85 3.64 19.48
N LEU A 90 -10.50 4.55 18.76
CA LEU A 90 -10.23 5.99 18.84
C LEU A 90 -10.51 6.57 20.25
N GLN A 91 -11.51 6.06 20.97
CA GLN A 91 -11.80 6.48 22.34
C GLN A 91 -10.76 5.94 23.33
N ARG A 92 -10.33 4.70 23.15
CA ARG A 92 -9.32 4.05 24.01
C ARG A 92 -7.88 4.47 23.67
N GLY A 93 -7.66 5.17 22.56
CA GLY A 93 -6.31 5.56 22.10
C GLY A 93 -5.51 4.39 21.51
N VAL A 94 -6.18 3.29 21.09
CA VAL A 94 -5.53 2.09 20.55
C VAL A 94 -6.28 1.64 19.30
N LEU A 95 -5.58 1.46 18.19
CA LEU A 95 -6.19 1.05 16.93
C LEU A 95 -6.49 -0.47 16.89
N PRO A 96 -7.60 -0.91 16.27
CA PRO A 96 -7.80 -2.31 15.97
C PRO A 96 -6.86 -2.77 14.83
N ASP A 97 -6.59 -4.08 14.76
CA ASP A 97 -5.83 -4.66 13.66
C ASP A 97 -6.62 -4.62 12.35
N GLY A 98 -5.99 -4.11 11.30
CA GLY A 98 -6.66 -3.94 10.01
C GLY A 98 -5.94 -3.00 9.06
N MET A 99 -6.56 -2.79 7.92
CA MET A 99 -6.16 -1.83 6.89
C MET A 99 -7.31 -0.87 6.63
N TYR A 100 -7.14 0.40 6.96
CA TYR A 100 -8.27 1.33 6.85
C TYR A 100 -7.87 2.80 6.78
N ALA A 101 -8.78 3.57 6.19
CA ALA A 101 -8.90 5.00 6.37
C ALA A 101 -10.35 5.33 6.76
N LEU A 102 -10.53 6.34 7.59
CA LEU A 102 -11.85 6.72 8.10
C LEU A 102 -11.96 8.24 8.18
N ALA A 103 -13.16 8.74 7.85
CA ALA A 103 -13.59 10.08 8.17
C ALA A 103 -14.93 9.98 8.93
N SER A 104 -14.97 10.45 10.18
CA SER A 104 -16.14 10.35 11.05
C SER A 104 -16.58 11.73 11.51
N TRP A 105 -17.82 12.08 11.21
CA TRP A 105 -18.49 13.29 11.69
C TRP A 105 -19.42 12.95 12.85
N ASP A 106 -19.21 13.61 13.97
CA ASP A 106 -20.07 13.53 15.17
C ASP A 106 -20.84 14.85 15.35
N PRO A 107 -22.17 14.87 15.13
CA PRO A 107 -22.95 16.09 15.26
C PRO A 107 -23.14 16.56 16.72
N GLN A 108 -23.00 15.66 17.71
CA GLN A 108 -23.12 16.03 19.13
C GLN A 108 -21.93 16.84 19.61
N THR A 109 -20.72 16.37 19.30
CA THR A 109 -19.47 17.05 19.67
C THR A 109 -19.03 18.06 18.63
N ARG A 110 -19.69 18.11 17.47
CA ARG A 110 -19.30 18.91 16.29
C ARG A 110 -17.85 18.66 15.86
N GLN A 111 -17.40 17.42 16.00
CA GLN A 111 -16.05 17.01 15.62
C GLN A 111 -16.03 16.17 14.34
N LEU A 112 -15.11 16.50 13.46
CA LEU A 112 -14.73 15.67 12.31
C LEU A 112 -13.38 15.04 12.60
N THR A 113 -13.31 13.71 12.56
CA THR A 113 -12.09 12.93 12.77
C THR A 113 -11.65 12.30 11.47
N LEU A 114 -10.39 12.48 11.09
CA LEU A 114 -9.71 11.73 10.04
C LEU A 114 -8.73 10.75 10.68
N LEU A 115 -8.71 9.51 10.20
CA LEU A 115 -7.85 8.43 10.70
C LEU A 115 -7.28 7.65 9.54
N ARG A 116 -6.01 7.24 9.65
CA ARG A 116 -5.34 6.27 8.78
C ARG A 116 -4.75 5.13 9.62
N ASP A 117 -4.80 3.90 9.10
CA ASP A 117 -4.25 2.73 9.78
C ASP A 117 -2.75 2.89 10.08
N GLU A 118 -2.25 2.08 11.01
CA GLU A 118 -0.90 2.20 11.56
C GLU A 118 0.21 2.05 10.52
N PHE A 119 0.03 1.23 9.48
CA PHE A 119 1.01 1.10 8.40
C PHE A 119 0.76 2.04 7.23
N GLY A 120 -0.40 2.72 7.22
CA GLY A 120 -0.82 3.56 6.11
C GLY A 120 -1.16 2.76 4.86
N ILE A 121 -1.76 1.56 5.02
CA ILE A 121 -2.15 0.70 3.89
C ILE A 121 -3.20 1.39 3.03
N LYS A 122 -4.21 2.03 3.67
CA LYS A 122 -5.24 2.78 2.94
C LYS A 122 -4.93 4.27 2.93
N PRO A 123 -4.75 4.88 1.75
CA PRO A 123 -4.40 6.29 1.66
C PRO A 123 -5.57 7.22 2.00
N LEU A 124 -5.25 8.35 2.64
CA LEU A 124 -6.16 9.47 2.85
C LEU A 124 -5.40 10.78 2.72
N TYR A 125 -5.77 11.57 1.72
CA TYR A 125 -5.21 12.89 1.47
C TYR A 125 -6.12 13.96 2.05
N TYR A 126 -5.53 15.09 2.47
CA TYR A 126 -6.29 16.22 2.98
C TYR A 126 -5.66 17.56 2.56
N SER A 127 -6.49 18.59 2.56
CA SER A 127 -6.10 19.99 2.44
C SER A 127 -6.77 20.77 3.56
N TYR A 128 -5.97 21.36 4.43
CA TYR A 128 -6.45 22.22 5.51
C TYR A 128 -5.88 23.62 5.31
N GLN A 129 -6.76 24.58 5.09
CA GLN A 129 -6.44 25.99 4.80
C GLN A 129 -7.23 26.88 5.77
N PRO A 130 -6.75 27.07 7.01
CA PRO A 130 -7.50 27.78 8.05
C PRO A 130 -7.80 29.24 7.69
N GLU A 131 -6.88 29.89 6.98
CA GLU A 131 -7.06 31.26 6.48
C GLU A 131 -8.23 31.39 5.49
N ARG A 132 -8.52 30.34 4.74
CA ARG A 132 -9.64 30.23 3.80
C ARG A 132 -10.88 29.58 4.42
N GLY A 133 -10.79 29.14 5.68
CA GLY A 133 -11.85 28.38 6.34
C GLY A 133 -12.22 27.10 5.60
N LEU A 134 -11.22 26.35 5.10
CA LEU A 134 -11.43 25.18 4.25
C LEU A 134 -10.73 23.95 4.80
N LEU A 135 -11.46 22.85 4.84
CA LEU A 135 -10.97 21.48 5.00
C LEU A 135 -11.56 20.60 3.90
N ALA A 136 -10.72 19.92 3.13
CA ALA A 136 -11.14 18.92 2.17
C ALA A 136 -10.27 17.66 2.30
N PHE A 137 -10.83 16.48 2.01
CA PHE A 137 -10.11 15.21 2.07
C PHE A 137 -10.64 14.21 1.05
N ALA A 138 -9.78 13.31 0.59
CA ALA A 138 -10.13 12.27 -0.36
C ALA A 138 -9.16 11.07 -0.29
N SER A 139 -9.61 9.89 -0.70
CA SER A 139 -8.74 8.71 -0.87
C SER A 139 -7.69 8.88 -1.95
N GLU A 140 -7.90 9.77 -2.92
CA GLU A 140 -6.98 10.02 -4.04
C GLU A 140 -6.77 11.51 -4.29
N PRO A 141 -5.53 11.92 -4.67
CA PRO A 141 -5.22 13.32 -4.96
C PRO A 141 -6.12 13.91 -6.05
N ARG A 142 -6.44 13.15 -7.09
CA ARG A 142 -7.23 13.61 -8.24
C ARG A 142 -8.61 14.13 -7.84
N ALA A 143 -9.31 13.40 -6.95
CA ALA A 143 -10.60 13.82 -6.44
C ALA A 143 -10.48 15.07 -5.55
N LEU A 144 -9.45 15.13 -4.71
CA LEU A 144 -9.18 16.27 -3.86
C LEU A 144 -8.85 17.53 -4.67
N LEU A 145 -7.99 17.44 -5.69
CA LEU A 145 -7.65 18.53 -6.58
C LEU A 145 -8.87 19.06 -7.35
N HIS A 146 -9.80 18.17 -7.75
CA HIS A 146 -11.06 18.59 -8.35
C HIS A 146 -11.90 19.42 -7.38
N LEU A 147 -11.98 19.02 -6.10
CA LEU A 147 -12.66 19.81 -5.06
C LEU A 147 -12.02 21.18 -4.86
N LEU A 148 -10.69 21.25 -4.89
CA LEU A 148 -9.94 22.49 -4.70
C LEU A 148 -9.99 23.44 -5.92
N GLY A 149 -10.50 22.96 -7.05
CA GLY A 149 -10.64 23.74 -8.29
C GLY A 149 -9.36 23.82 -9.11
N GLY A 150 -8.40 22.93 -8.88
CA GLY A 150 -7.17 22.81 -9.66
C GLY A 150 -5.98 22.29 -8.87
N ALA A 151 -4.84 22.19 -9.56
CA ALA A 151 -3.57 21.75 -9.00
C ALA A 151 -2.50 22.82 -9.19
N ARG A 152 -1.66 23.00 -8.17
CA ARG A 152 -0.40 23.76 -8.26
C ARG A 152 0.73 22.86 -7.82
N ALA A 153 1.79 22.81 -8.61
CA ALA A 153 2.97 22.02 -8.28
C ALA A 153 3.66 22.58 -7.02
N ASP A 154 4.11 21.69 -6.14
CA ASP A 154 4.92 22.03 -4.99
C ASP A 154 6.41 21.85 -5.33
N ALA A 155 7.12 22.97 -5.46
CA ALA A 155 8.53 22.96 -5.86
C ALA A 155 9.44 22.27 -4.84
N GLU A 156 9.12 22.37 -3.54
CA GLU A 156 9.89 21.72 -2.49
C GLU A 156 9.69 20.20 -2.52
N ALA A 157 8.45 19.72 -2.61
CA ALA A 157 8.17 18.29 -2.74
C ALA A 157 8.75 17.69 -4.03
N ILE A 158 8.78 18.45 -5.14
CA ILE A 158 9.48 18.03 -6.37
C ILE A 158 10.98 17.88 -6.09
N ALA A 159 11.59 18.84 -5.40
CA ALA A 159 13.00 18.76 -5.02
C ALA A 159 13.29 17.54 -4.12
N GLN A 160 12.39 17.22 -3.18
CA GLN A 160 12.47 16.01 -2.36
C GLN A 160 12.41 14.73 -3.21
N VAL A 161 11.52 14.64 -4.19
CA VAL A 161 11.46 13.49 -5.10
C VAL A 161 12.74 13.35 -5.93
N VAL A 162 13.35 14.44 -6.38
CA VAL A 162 14.64 14.40 -7.10
C VAL A 162 15.74 13.86 -6.17
N ALA A 163 15.85 14.35 -4.95
CA ALA A 163 16.90 13.96 -4.01
C ALA A 163 16.64 12.59 -3.36
N ALA A 164 15.46 12.40 -2.77
CA ALA A 164 15.11 11.23 -1.96
C ALA A 164 14.34 10.15 -2.73
N GLY A 165 13.65 10.51 -3.82
CA GLY A 165 12.79 9.60 -4.60
C GLY A 165 11.34 9.55 -4.14
N VAL A 166 11.04 10.18 -3.02
CA VAL A 166 9.69 10.30 -2.43
C VAL A 166 9.55 11.68 -1.79
N PRO A 167 8.34 12.24 -1.70
CA PRO A 167 8.07 13.37 -0.82
C PRO A 167 8.28 12.97 0.64
N LEU A 168 8.73 13.90 1.46
CA LEU A 168 8.99 13.67 2.88
C LEU A 168 7.76 14.07 3.72
N GLU A 169 7.62 13.49 4.92
CA GLU A 169 6.70 13.91 5.98
C GLU A 169 5.24 14.13 5.54
N GLY A 170 4.74 13.30 4.65
CA GLY A 170 3.36 13.40 4.14
C GLY A 170 3.14 14.55 3.18
N GLN A 171 4.18 15.21 2.69
CA GLN A 171 4.05 16.15 1.57
C GLN A 171 3.60 15.41 0.31
N THR A 172 3.02 16.16 -0.62
CA THR A 172 2.68 15.66 -1.95
C THR A 172 3.24 16.61 -3.00
N LEU A 173 3.24 16.20 -4.26
CA LEU A 173 3.67 17.07 -5.36
C LEU A 173 2.74 18.28 -5.63
N PHE A 174 1.67 18.40 -4.84
CA PHE A 174 0.66 19.45 -4.99
C PHE A 174 0.64 20.36 -3.77
N GLN A 175 0.71 21.67 -4.00
CA GLN A 175 0.59 22.66 -2.94
C GLN A 175 -0.70 22.45 -2.15
N GLN A 176 -0.62 22.62 -0.82
CA GLN A 176 -1.75 22.53 0.10
C GLN A 176 -2.42 21.15 0.18
N VAL A 177 -1.89 20.12 -0.47
CA VAL A 177 -2.34 18.73 -0.34
C VAL A 177 -1.32 17.94 0.45
N ARG A 178 -1.78 17.30 1.52
CA ARG A 178 -0.98 16.42 2.36
C ARG A 178 -1.56 15.01 2.39
N LEU A 179 -0.70 14.05 2.59
CA LEU A 179 -1.06 12.67 2.89
C LEU A 179 -1.10 12.49 4.40
N LEU A 180 -2.18 11.94 4.93
CA LEU A 180 -2.26 11.55 6.33
C LEU A 180 -1.22 10.45 6.59
N LEU A 181 -0.40 10.64 7.63
CA LEU A 181 0.69 9.70 7.92
C LEU A 181 0.18 8.38 8.52
N PRO A 182 0.97 7.30 8.46
CA PRO A 182 0.64 6.04 9.12
C PRO A 182 0.30 6.24 10.60
N GLY A 183 -0.84 5.69 11.04
CA GLY A 183 -1.37 5.82 12.41
C GLY A 183 -1.87 7.21 12.79
N GLU A 184 -1.90 8.16 11.87
CA GLU A 184 -2.25 9.54 12.19
C GLU A 184 -3.76 9.73 12.35
N VAL A 185 -4.11 10.49 13.38
CA VAL A 185 -5.46 10.96 13.68
C VAL A 185 -5.46 12.47 13.73
N LEU A 186 -6.33 13.08 12.93
CA LEU A 186 -6.61 14.52 12.98
C LEU A 186 -8.05 14.73 13.45
N ARG A 187 -8.25 15.62 14.43
CA ARG A 187 -9.59 16.03 14.87
C ARG A 187 -9.81 17.51 14.63
N PHE A 188 -10.91 17.81 13.95
CA PHE A 188 -11.32 19.16 13.61
C PHE A 188 -12.61 19.51 14.33
N ASP A 189 -12.63 20.67 14.95
CA ASP A 189 -13.84 21.30 15.52
C ASP A 189 -14.56 22.07 14.41
N LEU A 190 -15.84 21.75 14.19
CA LEU A 190 -16.73 22.39 13.22
C LEU A 190 -17.86 23.17 13.95
N SER A 191 -17.67 23.54 15.20
CA SER A 191 -18.62 24.36 15.96
C SER A 191 -18.72 25.79 15.42
N GLN A 192 -17.68 26.26 14.74
CA GLN A 192 -17.61 27.56 14.10
C GLN A 192 -17.73 27.42 12.58
N GLU A 193 -17.90 28.53 11.87
CA GLU A 193 -17.95 28.54 10.39
C GLU A 193 -16.67 27.99 9.73
N ARG A 194 -15.52 28.18 10.39
CA ARG A 194 -14.23 27.73 9.90
C ARG A 194 -13.80 26.47 10.65
N PRO A 195 -13.43 25.39 9.94
CA PRO A 195 -12.88 24.21 10.58
C PRO A 195 -11.58 24.54 11.31
N ARG A 196 -11.45 24.07 12.55
CA ARG A 196 -10.27 24.29 13.39
C ARG A 196 -9.64 22.95 13.78
N LEU A 197 -8.38 22.74 13.42
CA LEU A 197 -7.62 21.57 13.87
C LEU A 197 -7.41 21.68 15.39
N CYS A 198 -7.98 20.79 16.17
CA CYS A 198 -7.88 20.79 17.63
C CYS A 198 -6.99 19.67 18.18
N GLN A 199 -6.75 18.60 17.41
CA GLN A 199 -5.86 17.53 17.83
C GLN A 199 -5.17 16.88 16.64
N ARG A 200 -3.87 16.59 16.82
CA ARG A 200 -3.06 15.78 15.94
C ARG A 200 -2.28 14.78 16.79
N GLN A 201 -2.45 13.50 16.54
CA GLN A 201 -1.77 12.45 17.28
C GLN A 201 -1.49 11.25 16.38
N ARG A 202 -0.62 10.36 16.84
CA ARG A 202 -0.43 9.03 16.24
C ARG A 202 -0.89 7.96 17.22
N LEU A 203 -1.61 6.98 16.71
CA LEU A 203 -2.05 5.81 17.45
C LEU A 203 -1.44 4.56 16.83
N ALA A 204 -1.15 3.59 17.67
CA ALA A 204 -0.69 2.27 17.28
C ALA A 204 -1.76 1.23 17.63
N THR A 205 -1.67 0.08 16.99
CA THR A 205 -2.46 -1.10 17.37
C THR A 205 -1.90 -1.67 18.68
N ALA A 206 -2.76 -2.27 19.49
CA ALA A 206 -2.33 -3.00 20.67
C ALA A 206 -1.31 -4.09 20.29
N PRO A 207 -0.25 -4.29 21.09
CA PRO A 207 0.63 -5.42 20.90
C PRO A 207 -0.19 -6.73 20.99
N ALA A 208 0.13 -7.69 20.14
CA ALA A 208 -0.48 -9.02 20.25
C ALA A 208 -0.04 -9.69 21.56
N SER A 209 -0.85 -10.61 22.09
CA SER A 209 -0.48 -11.42 23.24
C SER A 209 0.80 -12.24 22.93
N GLU A 210 1.63 -12.46 23.96
CA GLU A 210 2.75 -13.37 23.88
C GLU A 210 2.25 -14.80 23.66
N ALA A 211 1.94 -15.16 22.48
CA ALA A 211 1.57 -16.52 22.19
C ALA A 211 1.95 -16.84 20.74
N ASP A 212 2.24 -18.07 20.52
CA ASP A 212 2.27 -18.75 19.26
C ASP A 212 3.54 -18.59 18.40
N SER A 213 3.85 -19.66 17.74
CA SER A 213 4.95 -19.67 16.76
C SER A 213 4.63 -18.73 15.59
N LEU A 214 5.66 -18.19 14.95
CA LEU A 214 5.53 -17.40 13.72
C LEU A 214 4.68 -18.13 12.67
N ASP A 215 4.78 -19.45 12.63
CA ASP A 215 4.10 -20.33 11.71
C ASP A 215 2.59 -20.27 11.88
N GLU A 216 2.12 -20.40 13.12
CA GLU A 216 0.69 -20.33 13.49
C GLU A 216 0.13 -18.94 13.22
N GLN A 217 0.82 -17.90 13.67
CA GLN A 217 0.43 -16.51 13.43
C GLN A 217 0.28 -16.18 11.95
N LEU A 218 1.21 -16.67 11.09
CA LEU A 218 1.13 -16.44 9.64
C LEU A 218 -0.07 -17.17 9.03
N GLY A 219 -0.30 -18.41 9.45
CA GLY A 219 -1.46 -19.18 9.02
C GLY A 219 -2.78 -18.48 9.34
N GLU A 220 -2.97 -18.09 10.60
CA GLU A 220 -4.17 -17.36 11.05
C GLU A 220 -4.36 -16.02 10.34
N THR A 221 -3.27 -15.27 10.16
CA THR A 221 -3.31 -13.98 9.47
C THR A 221 -3.72 -14.13 8.01
N LEU A 222 -3.20 -15.15 7.33
CA LEU A 222 -3.58 -15.45 5.96
C LEU A 222 -5.05 -15.87 5.85
N GLU A 223 -5.55 -16.68 6.79
CA GLU A 223 -6.97 -17.03 6.81
C GLU A 223 -7.86 -15.81 7.01
N ARG A 224 -7.50 -14.89 7.92
CA ARG A 224 -8.22 -13.61 8.10
C ARG A 224 -8.17 -12.76 6.83
N CYS A 225 -7.01 -12.65 6.18
CA CYS A 225 -6.85 -11.91 4.93
C CYS A 225 -7.60 -12.53 3.74
N ARG A 226 -8.00 -13.80 3.80
CA ARG A 226 -8.77 -14.46 2.74
C ARG A 226 -10.27 -14.35 2.91
N GLN A 227 -10.75 -13.87 4.05
CA GLN A 227 -12.19 -13.73 4.31
C GLN A 227 -12.81 -12.68 3.38
N THR A 228 -13.31 -13.15 2.24
CA THR A 228 -14.03 -12.34 1.25
C THR A 228 -14.87 -13.27 0.37
N PHE A 229 -16.03 -12.79 -0.06
CA PHE A 229 -16.85 -13.51 -1.06
C PHE A 229 -16.41 -13.24 -2.50
N ARG A 230 -15.41 -12.34 -2.69
CA ARG A 230 -14.91 -12.01 -4.01
C ARG A 230 -13.74 -12.91 -4.41
N PRO A 231 -13.55 -13.17 -5.72
CA PRO A 231 -12.38 -13.90 -6.19
C PRO A 231 -11.08 -13.26 -5.69
N CYS A 232 -10.28 -14.07 -4.99
CA CYS A 232 -8.99 -13.67 -4.42
C CYS A 232 -7.86 -14.45 -5.09
N ALA A 233 -6.69 -13.82 -5.25
CA ALA A 233 -5.49 -14.42 -5.82
C ALA A 233 -4.24 -14.04 -5.02
N LEU A 234 -3.10 -14.67 -5.31
CA LEU A 234 -1.79 -14.34 -4.76
C LEU A 234 -0.91 -13.72 -5.84
N LEU A 235 -0.25 -12.59 -5.55
CA LEU A 235 0.85 -12.09 -6.38
C LEU A 235 2.16 -12.74 -5.98
N VAL A 236 2.84 -13.36 -6.95
CA VAL A 236 4.12 -14.02 -6.74
C VAL A 236 5.22 -13.30 -7.53
N SER A 237 6.32 -12.98 -6.86
CA SER A 237 7.46 -12.26 -7.44
C SER A 237 8.71 -13.14 -7.65
N GLY A 238 8.60 -14.46 -7.47
CA GLY A 238 9.78 -15.34 -7.41
C GLY A 238 10.67 -15.11 -6.17
N GLY A 239 10.37 -14.11 -5.34
CA GLY A 239 11.01 -13.84 -4.06
C GLY A 239 10.59 -14.82 -2.96
N VAL A 240 11.37 -14.84 -1.85
CA VAL A 240 11.09 -15.74 -0.70
C VAL A 240 9.75 -15.41 -0.07
N ASP A 241 9.42 -14.12 0.10
CA ASP A 241 8.25 -13.66 0.83
C ASP A 241 6.95 -14.12 0.19
N SER A 242 6.77 -13.86 -1.10
CA SER A 242 5.57 -14.29 -1.83
C SER A 242 5.45 -15.82 -1.96
N ASN A 243 6.58 -16.54 -2.04
CA ASN A 243 6.58 -18.00 -2.05
C ASN A 243 6.28 -18.59 -0.66
N LEU A 244 6.73 -17.91 0.42
CA LEU A 244 6.38 -18.28 1.78
C LEU A 244 4.86 -18.16 1.99
N LEU A 245 4.26 -17.02 1.67
CA LEU A 245 2.81 -16.87 1.72
C LEU A 245 2.10 -17.97 0.91
N GLY A 246 2.63 -18.25 -0.29
CA GLY A 246 2.08 -19.28 -1.16
C GLY A 246 2.15 -20.70 -0.61
N SER A 247 3.05 -20.99 0.36
CA SER A 247 3.16 -22.31 0.97
C SER A 247 2.09 -22.63 2.00
N TYR A 248 1.44 -21.60 2.56
CA TYR A 248 0.30 -21.73 3.49
C TYR A 248 -1.05 -21.71 2.77
N LEU A 249 -1.07 -21.31 1.50
CA LEU A 249 -2.30 -21.15 0.75
C LEU A 249 -2.61 -22.39 -0.08
N ASP A 250 -3.91 -22.59 -0.35
CA ASP A 250 -4.39 -23.65 -1.22
C ASP A 250 -3.60 -23.69 -2.53
N PRO A 251 -3.05 -24.84 -2.94
CA PRO A 251 -2.42 -25.00 -4.25
C PRO A 251 -3.32 -24.64 -5.45
N GLN A 252 -4.64 -24.69 -5.29
CA GLN A 252 -5.60 -24.29 -6.31
C GLN A 252 -5.87 -22.78 -6.36
N LEU A 253 -5.36 -22.00 -5.40
CA LEU A 253 -5.48 -20.55 -5.43
C LEU A 253 -4.77 -19.99 -6.66
N GLN A 254 -5.46 -19.12 -7.40
CA GLN A 254 -4.88 -18.43 -8.56
C GLN A 254 -3.65 -17.61 -8.15
N ARG A 255 -2.59 -17.71 -8.94
CA ARG A 255 -1.35 -16.94 -8.75
C ARG A 255 -1.08 -16.11 -10.00
N PHE A 256 -0.69 -14.87 -9.77
CA PHE A 256 -0.29 -13.96 -10.83
C PHE A 256 1.16 -13.56 -10.68
N HIS A 257 1.85 -13.49 -11.79
CA HIS A 257 3.24 -13.04 -11.87
C HIS A 257 3.41 -12.07 -13.02
N LEU A 258 4.30 -11.11 -12.86
CA LEU A 258 4.73 -10.23 -13.93
C LEU A 258 6.20 -10.47 -14.25
N CYS A 259 6.50 -10.65 -15.52
CA CYS A 259 7.84 -10.72 -16.08
C CYS A 259 8.08 -9.57 -17.09
N LEU A 260 9.33 -9.22 -17.31
CA LEU A 260 9.72 -8.36 -18.41
C LEU A 260 9.80 -9.19 -19.70
N GLU A 261 9.62 -8.55 -20.83
CA GLU A 261 9.78 -9.17 -22.14
C GLU A 261 11.16 -9.80 -22.29
N GLY A 262 11.20 -11.09 -22.63
CA GLY A 262 12.43 -11.85 -22.77
C GLY A 262 13.06 -12.36 -21.46
N ASP A 263 12.47 -12.08 -20.29
CA ASP A 263 12.93 -12.66 -19.04
C ASP A 263 12.42 -14.10 -18.88
N GLU A 264 13.33 -15.05 -19.04
CA GLU A 264 13.11 -16.43 -18.64
C GLU A 264 13.34 -16.61 -17.13
N GLU A 265 12.56 -15.92 -16.29
CA GLU A 265 12.63 -16.17 -14.85
C GLU A 265 12.23 -17.62 -14.53
N SER A 266 13.12 -18.32 -13.82
CA SER A 266 12.88 -19.67 -13.33
C SER A 266 11.96 -19.63 -12.10
N LEU A 267 10.70 -19.25 -12.31
CA LEU A 267 9.67 -19.46 -11.30
C LEU A 267 9.43 -20.98 -11.15
N LEU A 268 9.20 -21.38 -9.90
CA LEU A 268 8.73 -22.73 -9.66
C LEU A 268 7.41 -22.95 -10.43
N PRO A 269 7.31 -24.00 -11.24
CA PRO A 269 6.07 -24.28 -11.97
C PRO A 269 4.94 -24.50 -10.96
N HIS A 270 3.83 -23.84 -11.22
CA HIS A 270 2.62 -23.96 -10.41
C HIS A 270 1.41 -24.08 -11.34
N PRO A 271 0.47 -25.01 -11.08
CA PRO A 271 -0.64 -25.32 -11.99
C PRO A 271 -1.59 -24.13 -12.21
N ARG A 272 -1.66 -23.22 -11.24
CA ARG A 272 -2.50 -22.02 -11.27
C ARG A 272 -1.70 -20.73 -11.42
N LEU A 273 -0.53 -20.76 -12.07
CA LEU A 273 0.29 -19.58 -12.32
C LEU A 273 -0.03 -18.99 -13.69
N GLN A 274 -0.55 -17.79 -13.70
CA GLN A 274 -0.69 -16.97 -14.90
C GLN A 274 0.38 -15.87 -14.91
N ARG A 275 1.04 -15.70 -16.05
CA ARG A 275 2.08 -14.69 -16.26
C ARG A 275 1.55 -13.55 -17.11
N PHE A 276 1.87 -12.33 -16.70
CA PHE A 276 1.69 -11.13 -17.50
C PHE A 276 3.06 -10.62 -17.92
N GLU A 277 3.18 -10.21 -19.17
CA GLU A 277 4.41 -9.68 -19.72
C GLU A 277 4.33 -8.15 -19.84
N LEU A 278 5.40 -7.47 -19.44
CA LEU A 278 5.58 -6.04 -19.67
C LEU A 278 6.48 -5.85 -20.91
N ARG A 279 5.88 -5.36 -22.00
CA ARG A 279 6.56 -5.15 -23.28
C ARG A 279 7.06 -3.72 -23.41
N GLN A 280 8.17 -3.55 -24.10
CA GLN A 280 8.84 -2.26 -24.26
C GLN A 280 7.96 -1.24 -25.01
N GLU A 281 7.23 -1.65 -26.03
CA GLU A 281 6.33 -0.77 -26.81
C GLU A 281 5.17 -0.20 -26.00
N ALA A 282 4.75 -0.90 -24.94
CA ALA A 282 3.69 -0.44 -24.04
C ALA A 282 4.16 0.57 -22.98
N PHE A 283 5.48 0.86 -22.90
CA PHE A 283 6.08 1.63 -21.81
C PHE A 283 5.44 3.01 -21.62
N MET A 284 5.43 3.85 -22.66
CA MET A 284 4.97 5.24 -22.52
C MET A 284 3.47 5.38 -22.26
N PRO A 285 2.56 4.64 -22.95
CA PRO A 285 1.14 4.63 -22.61
C PRO A 285 0.87 4.13 -21.19
N LEU A 286 1.60 3.10 -20.76
CA LEU A 286 1.45 2.53 -19.41
C LEU A 286 1.96 3.51 -18.34
N LEU A 287 3.09 4.18 -18.58
CA LEU A 287 3.64 5.19 -17.69
C LEU A 287 2.66 6.34 -17.46
N ARG A 288 2.02 6.85 -18.51
CA ARG A 288 0.99 7.90 -18.38
C ARG A 288 -0.14 7.46 -17.46
N ARG A 289 -0.67 6.25 -17.66
CA ARG A 289 -1.75 5.72 -16.82
C ARG A 289 -1.29 5.50 -15.39
N ALA A 290 -0.11 4.91 -15.21
CA ALA A 290 0.45 4.62 -13.89
C ALA A 290 0.69 5.91 -13.07
N VAL A 291 1.28 6.93 -13.66
CA VAL A 291 1.50 8.24 -13.01
C VAL A 291 0.16 8.92 -12.70
N GLY A 292 -0.80 8.89 -13.63
CA GLY A 292 -2.14 9.45 -13.43
C GLY A 292 -2.90 8.75 -12.31
N ASN A 293 -2.86 7.42 -12.25
CA ASN A 293 -3.53 6.64 -11.21
C ASN A 293 -2.83 6.75 -9.86
N PHE A 294 -1.49 6.78 -9.83
CA PHE A 294 -0.72 6.97 -8.59
C PHE A 294 -0.88 8.38 -8.01
N GLY A 295 -1.23 9.36 -8.85
CA GLY A 295 -1.43 10.75 -8.42
C GLY A 295 -0.14 11.54 -8.27
N GLY A 296 0.93 11.20 -9.00
CA GLY A 296 2.17 11.95 -8.99
C GLY A 296 3.38 11.18 -9.51
N ALA A 297 4.53 11.86 -9.57
CA ALA A 297 5.80 11.26 -9.95
C ALA A 297 6.46 10.55 -8.76
N THR A 298 7.19 9.50 -9.05
CA THR A 298 7.98 8.73 -8.08
C THR A 298 9.17 8.07 -8.77
N ARG A 299 10.18 7.70 -7.99
CA ARG A 299 11.33 6.92 -8.48
C ARG A 299 11.08 5.41 -8.54
N MET A 300 9.92 4.94 -8.13
CA MET A 300 9.60 3.50 -8.11
C MET A 300 9.40 2.94 -9.52
N SER A 301 10.37 2.17 -10.03
CA SER A 301 10.26 1.47 -11.33
C SER A 301 9.10 0.46 -11.36
N SER A 302 8.78 -0.14 -10.22
CA SER A 302 7.67 -1.07 -10.03
C SER A 302 6.27 -0.46 -10.23
N LEU A 303 6.16 0.87 -10.40
CA LEU A 303 4.91 1.55 -10.73
C LEU A 303 4.28 0.97 -12.02
N LEU A 304 5.08 0.82 -13.07
CA LEU A 304 4.63 0.23 -14.35
C LEU A 304 4.20 -1.23 -14.19
N MET A 305 4.96 -1.98 -13.39
CA MET A 305 4.69 -3.39 -13.13
C MET A 305 3.32 -3.57 -12.46
N TYR A 306 3.02 -2.76 -11.45
CA TYR A 306 1.73 -2.82 -10.76
C TYR A 306 0.56 -2.36 -11.63
N GLN A 307 0.78 -1.37 -12.50
CA GLN A 307 -0.27 -0.97 -13.45
C GLN A 307 -0.57 -2.10 -14.46
N ARG A 308 0.46 -2.78 -14.98
CA ARG A 308 0.28 -3.91 -15.89
C ARG A 308 -0.41 -5.10 -15.20
N LEU A 309 -0.04 -5.38 -13.94
CA LEU A 309 -0.72 -6.39 -13.13
C LEU A 309 -2.19 -6.02 -12.91
N ALA A 310 -2.48 -4.78 -12.52
CA ALA A 310 -3.85 -4.32 -12.32
C ALA A 310 -4.72 -4.51 -13.56
N ASP A 311 -4.19 -4.11 -14.74
CA ASP A 311 -4.90 -4.29 -16.00
C ASP A 311 -5.21 -5.77 -16.25
N GLY A 312 -4.21 -6.66 -16.18
CA GLY A 312 -4.40 -8.08 -16.47
C GLY A 312 -5.27 -8.84 -15.45
N ILE A 313 -5.13 -8.51 -14.16
CA ILE A 313 -5.92 -9.13 -13.09
C ILE A 313 -7.39 -8.68 -13.15
N GLY A 314 -7.62 -7.38 -13.42
CA GLY A 314 -8.96 -6.83 -13.58
C GLY A 314 -9.72 -7.43 -14.76
N GLU A 315 -9.03 -7.69 -15.88
CA GLU A 315 -9.58 -8.40 -17.05
C GLU A 315 -10.01 -9.84 -16.72
N GLN A 316 -9.42 -10.46 -15.68
CA GLN A 316 -9.78 -11.80 -15.21
C GLN A 316 -10.92 -11.79 -14.17
N GLY A 317 -11.44 -10.61 -13.79
CA GLY A 317 -12.55 -10.48 -12.84
C GLY A 317 -12.17 -10.69 -11.36
N TYR A 318 -10.88 -10.63 -11.00
CA TYR A 318 -10.45 -10.69 -9.60
C TYR A 318 -10.56 -9.32 -8.94
N HIS A 319 -11.01 -9.32 -7.70
CA HIS A 319 -11.20 -8.11 -6.89
C HIS A 319 -10.38 -8.09 -5.60
N CYS A 320 -9.60 -9.14 -5.34
CA CYS A 320 -8.75 -9.26 -4.16
C CYS A 320 -7.41 -9.91 -4.55
N VAL A 321 -6.31 -9.38 -4.04
CA VAL A 321 -4.99 -9.97 -4.17
C VAL A 321 -4.21 -9.90 -2.87
N LEU A 322 -3.54 -11.00 -2.52
CA LEU A 322 -2.59 -11.08 -1.41
C LEU A 322 -1.20 -10.69 -1.90
N LEU A 323 -0.48 -9.91 -1.10
CA LEU A 323 0.86 -9.38 -1.40
C LEU A 323 1.83 -9.77 -0.30
N GLY A 324 3.10 -10.01 -0.66
CA GLY A 324 4.21 -10.20 0.30
C GLY A 324 4.90 -8.88 0.70
N GLU A 325 4.29 -7.72 0.44
CA GLU A 325 4.86 -6.43 0.82
C GLU A 325 4.93 -6.27 2.34
N GLY A 326 5.97 -5.62 2.84
CA GLY A 326 6.19 -5.35 4.26
C GLY A 326 7.10 -6.37 4.97
N ALA A 327 7.37 -7.52 4.38
CA ALA A 327 8.22 -8.52 5.02
C ALA A 327 9.67 -8.02 5.22
N ASP A 328 10.26 -7.42 4.19
CA ASP A 328 11.62 -6.88 4.27
C ASP A 328 11.74 -5.72 5.28
N GLU A 329 10.73 -4.88 5.36
CA GLU A 329 10.69 -3.73 6.28
C GLU A 329 10.51 -4.16 7.74
N LEU A 330 9.61 -5.10 7.98
CA LEU A 330 9.28 -5.55 9.34
C LEU A 330 10.30 -6.52 9.91
N PHE A 331 10.89 -7.39 9.07
CA PHE A 331 11.83 -8.43 9.47
C PHE A 331 13.30 -8.13 9.10
N TRP A 332 13.60 -6.89 8.71
CA TRP A 332 14.95 -6.44 8.36
C TRP A 332 15.59 -7.24 7.22
N GLY A 333 14.86 -7.47 6.14
CA GLY A 333 15.30 -8.25 4.99
C GLY A 333 16.29 -7.53 4.06
N TYR A 334 16.44 -6.22 4.16
CA TYR A 334 17.34 -5.46 3.29
C TYR A 334 18.81 -5.49 3.74
N PRO A 335 19.78 -5.50 2.82
CA PRO A 335 21.20 -5.44 3.15
C PRO A 335 21.59 -4.23 4.01
N ARG A 336 20.90 -3.07 3.83
CA ARG A 336 21.12 -1.85 4.61
C ARG A 336 20.93 -2.05 6.11
N HIS A 337 19.98 -2.90 6.52
CA HIS A 337 19.73 -3.16 7.94
C HIS A 337 20.94 -3.82 8.61
N LEU A 338 21.53 -4.81 7.94
CA LEU A 338 22.72 -5.48 8.43
C LEU A 338 23.93 -4.54 8.46
N GLU A 339 24.07 -3.68 7.46
CA GLU A 339 25.16 -2.70 7.41
C GLU A 339 25.05 -1.69 8.57
N LEU A 340 23.87 -1.14 8.80
CA LEU A 340 23.59 -0.23 9.91
C LEU A 340 23.80 -0.91 11.27
N TRP A 341 23.33 -2.14 11.41
CA TRP A 341 23.50 -2.91 12.66
C TRP A 341 24.96 -3.20 12.99
N ARG A 342 25.80 -3.49 12.01
CA ARG A 342 27.24 -3.68 12.21
C ARG A 342 27.95 -2.42 12.72
N ARG A 343 27.34 -1.26 12.53
CA ARG A 343 27.89 0.07 12.91
C ARG A 343 27.07 0.74 14.00
N ARG A 344 26.28 -0.02 14.76
CA ARG A 344 25.34 0.49 15.77
C ARG A 344 25.98 1.31 16.88
N ASP A 345 27.27 1.09 17.14
CA ASP A 345 27.99 1.77 18.24
C ASP A 345 28.30 3.24 17.95
N ALA A 346 28.28 3.64 16.68
CA ALA A 346 28.50 5.03 16.24
C ALA A 346 27.64 5.34 15.00
N PRO A 347 26.31 5.49 15.15
CA PRO A 347 25.43 5.79 14.02
C PRO A 347 25.63 7.26 13.57
N GLU A 348 25.96 7.43 12.29
CA GLU A 348 26.14 8.75 11.68
C GLU A 348 24.88 9.11 10.86
N PRO A 349 24.21 10.27 11.11
CA PRO A 349 22.96 10.66 10.43
C PRO A 349 23.05 10.65 8.90
N ARG A 350 24.14 11.14 8.34
CA ARG A 350 24.36 11.16 6.89
C ARG A 350 24.39 9.77 6.28
N ARG A 351 25.10 8.85 6.90
CA ARG A 351 25.20 7.45 6.45
C ARG A 351 23.87 6.73 6.65
N PHE A 352 23.21 6.99 7.76
CA PHE A 352 21.89 6.48 8.04
C PHE A 352 20.89 6.91 6.94
N ALA A 353 20.81 8.22 6.65
CA ALA A 353 19.96 8.75 5.58
C ALA A 353 20.30 8.15 4.21
N ALA A 354 21.59 7.98 3.90
CA ALA A 354 22.04 7.41 2.62
C ALA A 354 21.59 5.94 2.44
N ALA A 355 21.31 5.21 3.51
CA ALA A 355 20.80 3.84 3.43
C ALA A 355 19.41 3.74 2.79
N TRP A 356 18.58 4.79 2.87
CA TRP A 356 17.27 4.89 2.19
C TRP A 356 17.33 5.71 0.92
N PHE A 357 17.99 6.85 0.94
CA PHE A 357 17.94 7.84 -0.13
C PHE A 357 19.14 7.77 -1.10
N GLY A 358 20.11 6.87 -0.81
CA GLY A 358 21.30 6.71 -1.63
C GLY A 358 22.14 7.99 -1.67
N GLU A 359 22.61 8.39 -2.86
CA GLU A 359 23.41 9.59 -3.05
C GLU A 359 22.58 10.90 -3.06
N TYR A 360 21.67 11.07 -2.07
CA TYR A 360 20.74 12.19 -2.03
C TYR A 360 21.42 13.56 -2.10
N ARG A 361 22.58 13.73 -1.46
CA ARG A 361 23.35 14.99 -1.52
C ARG A 361 23.81 15.31 -2.95
N ARG A 362 24.35 14.32 -3.67
CA ARG A 362 24.74 14.49 -5.08
C ARG A 362 23.53 14.78 -5.95
N LYS A 363 22.42 14.13 -5.72
CA LYS A 363 21.17 14.42 -6.44
C LYS A 363 20.63 15.82 -6.12
N ALA A 364 20.80 16.27 -4.89
CA ALA A 364 20.41 17.63 -4.49
C ALA A 364 21.19 18.73 -5.23
N THR A 365 22.46 18.49 -5.64
CA THR A 365 23.20 19.45 -6.46
C THR A 365 22.67 19.62 -7.88
N LEU A 366 21.75 18.77 -8.34
CA LEU A 366 21.03 18.95 -9.60
C LEU A 366 19.91 19.99 -9.53
N LEU A 367 19.58 20.43 -8.31
CA LEU A 367 18.54 21.42 -8.04
C LEU A 367 19.15 22.82 -7.91
N ALA A 368 18.34 23.83 -8.23
CA ALA A 368 18.74 25.21 -7.99
C ALA A 368 18.96 25.50 -6.49
N GLU A 369 19.97 26.29 -6.17
CA GLU A 369 20.17 26.82 -4.82
C GLU A 369 19.09 27.87 -4.48
N PRO A 370 18.59 27.94 -3.23
CA PRO A 370 19.00 27.11 -2.08
C PRO A 370 18.15 25.82 -1.89
N ALA A 371 17.30 25.45 -2.86
CA ALA A 371 16.37 24.33 -2.71
C ALA A 371 17.09 22.98 -2.48
N GLY A 372 18.13 22.70 -3.23
CA GLY A 372 18.89 21.46 -3.08
C GLY A 372 19.51 21.32 -1.70
N ARG A 373 20.12 22.40 -1.18
CA ARG A 373 20.72 22.42 0.16
C ARG A 373 19.67 22.17 1.25
N ARG A 374 18.54 22.90 1.23
CA ARG A 374 17.46 22.71 2.21
C ARG A 374 16.95 21.27 2.26
N VAL A 375 16.77 20.64 1.10
CA VAL A 375 16.32 19.24 1.04
C VAL A 375 17.36 18.29 1.65
N ALA A 376 18.65 18.49 1.35
CA ALA A 376 19.71 17.65 1.92
C ALA A 376 19.82 17.83 3.44
N GLU A 377 19.74 19.06 3.94
CA GLU A 377 19.72 19.40 5.36
C GLU A 377 18.51 18.76 6.05
N ARG A 378 17.30 18.89 5.49
CA ARG A 378 16.08 18.28 6.08
C ARG A 378 16.17 16.76 6.16
N ILE A 379 16.73 16.10 5.15
CA ILE A 379 16.97 14.65 5.19
C ILE A 379 17.91 14.27 6.35
N GLU A 380 18.96 15.05 6.60
CA GLU A 380 19.91 14.80 7.68
C GLU A 380 19.29 15.08 9.06
N GLU A 381 18.48 16.13 9.19
CA GLU A 381 17.71 16.44 10.39
C GLU A 381 16.76 15.29 10.75
N LEU A 382 15.98 14.78 9.79
CA LEU A 382 15.09 13.64 9.99
C LEU A 382 15.85 12.39 10.46
N ALA A 383 17.03 12.15 9.89
CA ALA A 383 17.89 11.05 10.32
C ALA A 383 18.43 11.26 11.75
N HIS A 384 18.82 12.48 12.09
CA HIS A 384 19.28 12.83 13.42
C HIS A 384 18.17 12.69 14.48
N GLU A 385 16.97 13.24 14.19
CA GLU A 385 15.79 13.13 15.03
C GLU A 385 15.40 11.65 15.29
N ALA A 386 15.41 10.82 14.25
CA ALA A 386 15.10 9.41 14.38
C ALA A 386 16.15 8.65 15.22
N LEU A 387 17.44 8.88 14.96
CA LEU A 387 18.54 8.25 15.71
C LEU A 387 18.54 8.63 17.18
N GLY A 388 18.01 9.80 17.55
CA GLY A 388 17.80 10.22 18.93
C GLY A 388 16.86 9.29 19.72
N GLN A 389 16.03 8.50 19.04
CA GLN A 389 15.15 7.48 19.64
C GLN A 389 15.80 6.09 19.71
N GLY A 390 17.03 5.95 19.26
CA GLY A 390 17.76 4.69 19.14
C GLY A 390 17.71 4.08 17.73
N LEU A 391 18.73 3.31 17.38
CA LEU A 391 18.93 2.80 16.01
C LEU A 391 17.76 1.92 15.53
N GLU A 392 17.23 1.02 16.38
CA GLU A 392 16.13 0.13 15.99
C GLU A 392 14.83 0.90 15.68
N ALA A 393 14.50 1.87 16.54
CA ALA A 393 13.36 2.74 16.34
C ALA A 393 13.52 3.60 15.08
N ALA A 394 14.73 4.13 14.84
CA ALA A 394 15.06 4.90 13.65
C ALA A 394 14.90 4.06 12.36
N ILE A 395 15.42 2.83 12.35
CA ILE A 395 15.26 1.91 11.21
C ILE A 395 13.77 1.65 10.95
N GLY A 396 13.00 1.29 11.99
CA GLY A 396 11.57 1.03 11.85
C GLY A 396 10.77 2.24 11.34
N GLN A 397 11.10 3.44 11.85
CA GLN A 397 10.47 4.68 11.40
C GLN A 397 10.79 5.00 9.93
N PHE A 398 12.04 4.87 9.52
CA PHE A 398 12.45 5.15 8.15
C PHE A 398 11.91 4.10 7.17
N ASP A 399 11.90 2.82 7.56
CA ASP A 399 11.27 1.78 6.75
C ASP A 399 9.77 2.03 6.59
N LEU A 400 9.06 2.35 7.67
CA LEU A 400 7.63 2.63 7.60
C LEU A 400 7.32 3.80 6.65
N HIS A 401 8.03 4.92 6.79
CA HIS A 401 7.69 6.15 6.07
C HIS A 401 8.27 6.25 4.67
N TYR A 402 9.46 5.69 4.44
CA TYR A 402 10.21 5.91 3.20
C TYR A 402 10.45 4.65 2.36
N SER A 403 10.04 3.47 2.87
CA SER A 403 10.02 2.21 2.11
C SER A 403 8.62 1.64 2.02
N LEU A 404 8.02 1.27 3.14
CA LEU A 404 6.77 0.50 3.20
C LEU A 404 5.55 1.34 2.74
N GLU A 405 5.33 2.54 3.33
CA GLU A 405 4.19 3.38 2.96
C GLU A 405 4.14 3.67 1.45
N PRO A 406 5.22 4.09 0.78
CA PRO A 406 5.22 4.28 -0.66
C PRO A 406 4.87 3.01 -1.47
N LEU A 407 5.30 1.83 -1.02
CA LEU A 407 4.99 0.56 -1.65
C LEU A 407 3.51 0.19 -1.48
N LEU A 408 2.97 0.33 -0.26
CA LEU A 408 1.56 0.07 0.03
C LEU A 408 0.64 1.04 -0.74
N ARG A 409 0.98 2.31 -0.76
CA ARG A 409 0.24 3.34 -1.52
C ARG A 409 0.28 3.06 -3.02
N ARG A 410 1.42 2.65 -3.58
CA ARG A 410 1.52 2.18 -4.98
C ARG A 410 0.58 1.01 -5.24
N ALA A 411 0.60 -0.01 -4.37
CA ALA A 411 -0.27 -1.18 -4.51
C ALA A 411 -1.75 -0.78 -4.45
N ASP A 412 -2.16 0.02 -3.46
CA ASP A 412 -3.53 0.47 -3.33
C ASP A 412 -3.99 1.28 -4.56
N HIS A 413 -3.28 2.33 -4.93
CA HIS A 413 -3.70 3.20 -6.04
C HIS A 413 -3.79 2.47 -7.37
N LEU A 414 -2.78 1.66 -7.71
CA LEU A 414 -2.73 1.04 -9.03
C LEU A 414 -3.68 -0.16 -9.15
N LEU A 415 -3.78 -1.00 -8.13
CA LEU A 415 -4.72 -2.10 -8.14
C LEU A 415 -6.16 -1.59 -8.05
N MET A 416 -6.43 -0.59 -7.20
CA MET A 416 -7.75 0.02 -7.12
C MET A 416 -8.17 0.75 -8.40
N SER A 417 -7.25 1.16 -9.27
CA SER A 417 -7.60 1.68 -10.61
C SER A 417 -8.41 0.68 -11.46
N ARG A 418 -8.37 -0.59 -11.07
CA ARG A 418 -9.14 -1.72 -11.66
C ARG A 418 -10.05 -2.41 -10.64
N THR A 419 -10.40 -1.72 -9.56
CA THR A 419 -11.31 -2.25 -8.52
C THR A 419 -10.76 -3.52 -7.85
N ILE A 420 -9.44 -3.59 -7.62
CA ILE A 420 -8.77 -4.72 -6.98
C ILE A 420 -8.22 -4.29 -5.63
N GLU A 421 -8.64 -4.97 -4.57
CA GLU A 421 -8.15 -4.76 -3.22
C GLU A 421 -6.82 -5.47 -2.99
N ALA A 422 -5.81 -4.72 -2.55
CA ALA A 422 -4.55 -5.26 -2.06
C ALA A 422 -4.66 -5.56 -0.57
N ARG A 423 -4.30 -6.78 -0.17
CA ARG A 423 -4.16 -7.24 1.21
C ARG A 423 -2.73 -7.66 1.49
N THR A 424 -2.17 -7.19 2.59
CA THR A 424 -0.78 -7.39 2.98
C THR A 424 -0.69 -8.13 4.31
N PRO A 425 -0.74 -9.47 4.33
CA PRO A 425 -0.73 -10.27 5.56
C PRO A 425 0.44 -9.97 6.49
N THR A 426 1.60 -9.61 5.92
CA THR A 426 2.81 -9.23 6.66
C THR A 426 2.65 -7.94 7.47
N CYS A 427 1.70 -7.05 7.10
CA CYS A 427 1.43 -5.79 7.81
C CYS A 427 0.34 -5.94 8.89
N MET A 428 0.16 -7.13 9.46
CA MET A 428 -0.81 -7.40 10.52
C MET A 428 -0.20 -7.35 11.93
N ALA A 429 -1.05 -7.14 12.94
CA ALA A 429 -0.64 -6.91 14.33
C ALA A 429 0.21 -8.01 14.99
N PRO A 430 0.06 -9.31 14.71
CA PRO A 430 0.79 -10.34 15.44
C PRO A 430 2.31 -10.18 15.42
N TRP A 431 2.86 -9.55 14.39
CA TRP A 431 4.29 -9.40 14.18
C TRP A 431 4.96 -8.32 15.03
N ARG A 432 4.20 -7.50 15.75
CA ARG A 432 4.70 -6.32 16.47
C ARG A 432 5.21 -6.62 17.85
N SER A 433 4.67 -7.64 18.47
CA SER A 433 4.97 -8.04 19.85
C SER A 433 6.12 -9.02 19.98
N ALA A 434 6.97 -9.16 18.96
CA ALA A 434 8.25 -9.79 19.19
C ALA A 434 8.95 -9.04 20.34
N PRO A 435 9.15 -9.67 21.53
CA PRO A 435 9.65 -8.99 22.71
C PRO A 435 11.01 -8.36 22.41
N GLY A 436 11.14 -7.06 22.56
CA GLY A 436 12.36 -6.30 22.27
C GLY A 436 12.15 -4.81 22.06
N ALA A 437 10.89 -4.34 21.99
CA ALA A 437 10.62 -2.92 21.78
C ALA A 437 10.62 -2.09 23.07
N SER A 438 10.75 -2.71 24.25
CA SER A 438 10.76 -2.01 25.54
C SER A 438 11.48 -2.83 26.61
N SER A 439 12.78 -2.79 26.66
CA SER A 439 13.55 -2.81 27.92
C SER A 439 15.04 -2.95 27.64
N GLY A 440 15.82 -2.05 28.21
CA GLY A 440 17.27 -2.06 28.18
C GLY A 440 17.88 -3.26 28.92
N SER A 441 17.95 -4.39 28.29
CA SER A 441 18.79 -5.51 28.71
C SER A 441 19.59 -6.02 27.52
N SER A 442 20.84 -6.34 27.76
CA SER A 442 21.90 -6.74 26.83
C SER A 442 21.66 -8.06 26.08
N ALA A 443 20.45 -8.54 26.01
CA ALA A 443 20.09 -9.74 25.25
C ALA A 443 19.77 -9.38 23.79
N THR A 444 20.32 -10.11 22.86
CA THR A 444 20.11 -10.00 21.41
C THR A 444 18.63 -9.88 21.09
N PRO A 445 18.16 -8.81 20.40
CA PRO A 445 16.75 -8.58 20.17
C PRO A 445 16.07 -9.78 19.46
N PRO A 446 14.84 -10.13 19.79
CA PRO A 446 14.08 -11.23 19.15
C PRO A 446 13.95 -11.06 17.62
N ARG A 447 13.84 -9.83 17.12
CA ARG A 447 13.93 -9.53 15.67
C ARG A 447 15.18 -10.11 15.03
N HIS A 448 16.29 -10.22 15.76
CA HIS A 448 17.53 -10.81 15.29
C HIS A 448 17.48 -12.34 15.18
N ARG A 449 16.72 -13.06 16.00
CA ARG A 449 16.49 -14.51 15.86
C ARG A 449 15.65 -14.81 14.62
N TRP A 450 14.57 -14.08 14.43
CA TRP A 450 13.70 -14.16 13.27
C TRP A 450 14.45 -13.80 11.99
N TRP A 451 15.22 -12.72 12.02
CA TRP A 451 16.07 -12.32 10.90
C TRP A 451 17.11 -13.38 10.54
N ARG A 452 17.77 -14.04 11.48
CA ARG A 452 18.71 -15.14 11.19
C ARG A 452 18.03 -16.33 10.53
N SER A 453 16.85 -16.69 10.97
CA SER A 453 16.08 -17.78 10.38
C SER A 453 15.58 -17.41 8.98
N TRP A 454 15.09 -16.19 8.81
CA TRP A 454 14.66 -15.63 7.53
C TRP A 454 15.84 -15.41 6.57
N SER A 455 16.95 -14.85 7.03
CA SER A 455 18.13 -14.60 6.20
C SER A 455 18.85 -15.89 5.80
N SER A 456 18.82 -16.94 6.60
CA SER A 456 19.38 -18.24 6.21
C SER A 456 18.54 -18.90 5.12
N ALA A 457 17.22 -18.82 5.17
CA ALA A 457 16.34 -19.28 4.10
C ALA A 457 16.54 -18.47 2.80
N ARG A 458 16.69 -17.15 2.90
CA ARG A 458 16.96 -16.25 1.78
C ARG A 458 18.34 -16.49 1.15
N ASN A 459 19.37 -16.75 1.97
CA ASN A 459 20.72 -17.05 1.50
C ASN A 459 20.82 -18.44 0.88
N ALA A 460 20.08 -19.41 1.34
CA ALA A 460 19.96 -20.72 0.72
C ALA A 460 19.33 -20.62 -0.68
N GLY A 461 18.29 -19.80 -0.83
CA GLY A 461 17.66 -19.49 -2.12
C GLY A 461 18.59 -18.74 -3.09
N ARG A 462 19.44 -17.81 -2.62
CA ARG A 462 20.44 -17.11 -3.43
C ARG A 462 21.62 -17.99 -3.82
N ARG A 463 22.09 -18.86 -2.93
CA ARG A 463 23.19 -19.80 -3.25
C ARG A 463 22.76 -20.81 -4.32
N SER A 464 21.51 -21.24 -4.33
CA SER A 464 20.98 -22.10 -5.39
C SER A 464 20.89 -21.35 -6.73
N ARG A 465 20.58 -20.04 -6.75
CA ARG A 465 20.56 -19.21 -7.96
C ARG A 465 21.98 -18.97 -8.52
N ASN A 466 22.94 -18.66 -7.66
CA ASN A 466 24.34 -18.44 -8.08
C ASN A 466 25.01 -19.74 -8.54
N GLY A 467 24.63 -20.88 -7.98
CA GLY A 467 25.07 -22.20 -8.44
C GLY A 467 24.55 -22.53 -9.84
N ILE A 468 23.33 -22.12 -10.18
CA ILE A 468 22.75 -22.33 -11.51
C ILE A 468 23.36 -21.38 -12.54
N SER A 469 23.68 -20.13 -12.19
CA SER A 469 24.35 -19.18 -13.11
C SER A 469 25.84 -19.55 -13.33
N ALA A 470 26.54 -20.05 -12.31
CA ALA A 470 27.92 -20.50 -12.45
C ALA A 470 28.06 -21.75 -13.35
N CYS A 471 27.04 -22.61 -13.40
CA CYS A 471 27.01 -23.71 -14.38
C CYS A 471 26.77 -23.28 -15.82
N ARG A 472 26.21 -22.07 -16.06
CA ARG A 472 25.99 -21.54 -17.43
C ARG A 472 27.18 -20.79 -18.01
N SER A 473 28.08 -20.22 -17.19
CA SER A 473 29.22 -19.41 -17.67
C SER A 473 30.47 -20.21 -18.02
N ASN A 474 30.54 -21.52 -17.75
CA ASN A 474 31.66 -22.38 -18.09
C ASN A 474 31.42 -23.27 -19.33
N GLY A 475 30.79 -22.72 -20.36
CA GLY A 475 30.66 -23.33 -21.69
C GLY A 475 31.90 -23.10 -22.53
N GLY A 476 33.04 -23.68 -22.18
CA GLY A 476 34.26 -23.58 -23.03
C GLY A 476 35.43 -24.36 -22.45
N ARG A 477 35.43 -25.65 -22.65
CA ARG A 477 36.47 -26.68 -22.75
C ARG A 477 36.11 -27.94 -21.97
N ARG A 478 35.86 -29.00 -22.71
CA ARG A 478 35.66 -30.36 -22.12
C ARG A 478 36.99 -30.87 -21.56
N PRO A 479 37.05 -31.29 -20.30
CA PRO A 479 37.93 -32.38 -19.89
C PRO A 479 37.17 -33.70 -20.00
N SER A 480 37.74 -34.65 -20.66
CA SER A 480 37.34 -36.03 -20.68
C SER A 480 37.53 -36.63 -19.29
N GLY A 481 36.42 -36.76 -18.56
CA GLY A 481 36.41 -37.45 -17.25
C GLY A 481 34.98 -37.86 -16.96
N LYS A 482 34.74 -39.19 -16.91
CA LYS A 482 33.45 -39.78 -16.62
C LYS A 482 32.93 -39.32 -15.25
N CYS A 483 31.96 -38.44 -15.21
CA CYS A 483 31.11 -38.23 -14.06
C CYS A 483 29.88 -39.11 -14.20
N ALA A 484 29.75 -40.07 -13.32
CA ALA A 484 28.59 -40.93 -13.19
C ALA A 484 27.33 -40.14 -12.91
N GLY A 485 26.26 -40.54 -13.61
CA GLY A 485 24.97 -39.87 -13.71
C GLY A 485 24.34 -39.44 -12.38
N THR A 486 24.18 -38.14 -12.27
CA THR A 486 23.16 -37.52 -11.43
C THR A 486 22.12 -36.88 -12.34
N SER A 487 20.94 -37.47 -12.35
CA SER A 487 19.76 -37.02 -13.09
C SER A 487 19.42 -35.57 -12.75
N PRO A 488 18.94 -34.73 -13.70
CA PRO A 488 18.43 -33.37 -13.46
C PRO A 488 17.33 -33.30 -12.41
N ASN A 489 16.67 -34.42 -12.12
CA ASN A 489 15.67 -34.55 -11.05
C ASN A 489 16.22 -34.58 -9.62
N ALA A 490 17.51 -34.86 -9.42
CA ALA A 490 18.14 -34.87 -8.10
C ALA A 490 18.38 -33.44 -7.58
N CYS A 491 18.67 -32.47 -8.47
CA CYS A 491 18.87 -31.07 -8.09
C CYS A 491 17.52 -30.38 -7.75
N ARG A 492 16.40 -30.81 -8.35
CA ARG A 492 15.04 -30.31 -8.04
C ARG A 492 14.50 -30.82 -6.70
N ARG A 493 14.94 -32.00 -6.23
CA ARG A 493 14.53 -32.54 -4.92
C ARG A 493 15.26 -31.90 -3.74
N SER A 494 16.43 -31.29 -3.95
CA SER A 494 17.24 -30.73 -2.86
C SER A 494 16.69 -29.39 -2.31
N THR A 495 16.03 -28.58 -3.11
CA THR A 495 15.45 -27.29 -2.67
C THR A 495 14.16 -27.48 -1.89
N THR A 496 13.29 -28.39 -2.33
CA THR A 496 12.04 -28.73 -1.61
C THR A 496 12.31 -29.54 -0.34
N SER A 497 13.35 -30.41 -0.33
CA SER A 497 13.72 -31.20 0.84
C SER A 497 14.46 -30.38 1.89
N ALA A 498 15.27 -29.42 1.50
CA ALA A 498 15.91 -28.49 2.43
C ALA A 498 14.86 -27.58 3.12
N TRP A 499 13.84 -27.20 2.40
CA TRP A 499 12.73 -26.41 2.91
C TRP A 499 11.83 -27.19 3.88
N LYS A 500 11.41 -28.40 3.50
CA LYS A 500 10.67 -29.32 4.37
C LYS A 500 11.49 -29.76 5.59
N ALA A 501 12.79 -29.96 5.45
CA ALA A 501 13.67 -30.30 6.57
C ALA A 501 13.93 -29.12 7.51
N TRP A 502 13.82 -27.88 7.04
CA TRP A 502 13.88 -26.68 7.87
C TRP A 502 12.57 -26.48 8.65
N MET A 503 11.42 -26.60 7.98
CA MET A 503 10.08 -26.57 8.61
C MET A 503 9.97 -27.65 9.70
N HIS A 504 10.44 -28.87 9.42
CA HIS A 504 10.42 -29.98 10.38
C HIS A 504 11.41 -29.79 11.56
N ARG A 505 12.45 -28.98 11.41
CA ARG A 505 13.37 -28.63 12.50
C ARG A 505 12.88 -27.48 13.35
N ALA A 506 12.13 -26.55 12.79
CA ALA A 506 11.47 -25.47 13.52
C ALA A 506 10.33 -25.99 14.41
N SER A 507 9.57 -27.00 13.93
CA SER A 507 8.47 -27.62 14.68
C SER A 507 8.89 -28.61 15.78
N ARG A 508 10.13 -29.14 15.79
CA ARG A 508 10.59 -30.12 16.77
C ARG A 508 11.21 -29.54 18.05
N ARG A 509 11.12 -28.26 18.31
CA ARG A 509 11.70 -27.64 19.52
C ARG A 509 10.67 -27.19 20.56
N CYS A 510 9.45 -27.77 20.56
CA CYS A 510 8.53 -27.68 21.70
C CYS A 510 8.26 -29.08 22.25
N PRO A 511 8.37 -29.30 23.58
CA PRO A 511 8.03 -30.59 24.19
C PRO A 511 6.50 -30.76 24.24
N ALA A 512 6.05 -31.91 23.78
CA ALA A 512 4.67 -32.33 23.83
C ALA A 512 4.21 -32.54 25.29
N THR A 513 3.16 -31.86 25.68
CA THR A 513 2.30 -32.26 26.79
C THR A 513 1.00 -32.83 26.25
N SER A 514 0.72 -34.02 26.72
CA SER A 514 -0.39 -34.91 26.38
C SER A 514 -1.77 -34.31 26.54
N CYS A 515 -2.65 -34.43 25.54
CA CYS A 515 -4.09 -34.52 25.72
C CYS A 515 -4.71 -35.51 24.75
N SER A 516 -5.50 -36.41 25.31
CA SER A 516 -6.20 -37.54 24.69
C SER A 516 -7.45 -37.09 23.90
N PRO A 517 -7.89 -37.85 22.87
CA PRO A 517 -9.05 -37.47 22.05
C PRO A 517 -10.36 -38.02 22.63
N SER A 518 -11.42 -37.24 22.57
CA SER A 518 -12.80 -37.68 22.81
C SER A 518 -13.55 -37.84 21.48
N PRO A 519 -14.55 -38.74 21.41
CA PRO A 519 -15.09 -39.25 20.14
C PRO A 519 -16.24 -38.41 19.55
N PRO A 520 -16.71 -38.71 18.30
CA PRO A 520 -17.59 -37.84 17.55
C PRO A 520 -19.08 -38.11 17.82
N CYS A 521 -19.87 -37.05 17.91
CA CYS A 521 -21.35 -37.12 17.86
C CYS A 521 -21.84 -37.08 16.41
N ARG A 522 -22.67 -38.08 16.09
CA ARG A 522 -23.51 -38.14 14.86
C ARG A 522 -24.87 -37.50 15.11
N SER A 523 -25.36 -36.78 14.13
CA SER A 523 -26.78 -36.65 13.66
C SER A 523 -26.80 -35.46 12.69
N GLY A 524 -27.19 -35.50 11.46
CA GLY A 524 -28.37 -36.09 10.84
C GLY A 524 -29.45 -35.03 10.67
N SER A 525 -29.47 -34.33 9.49
CA SER A 525 -30.72 -34.07 8.76
C SER A 525 -30.58 -32.98 7.69
N ARG A 526 -30.77 -33.41 6.46
CA ARG A 526 -31.64 -32.93 5.35
C ARG A 526 -31.46 -31.51 4.82
N ASN A 527 -30.95 -31.52 3.61
CA ASN A 527 -31.15 -30.67 2.44
C ASN A 527 -32.40 -29.78 2.40
N THR A 528 -32.17 -28.51 2.05
CA THR A 528 -32.98 -27.81 1.03
C THR A 528 -32.10 -26.70 0.42
N GLU A 529 -31.70 -26.93 -0.83
CA GLU A 529 -31.16 -25.91 -1.74
C GLU A 529 -32.29 -25.01 -2.27
N PRO A 530 -32.08 -23.71 -2.41
CA PRO A 530 -32.84 -22.92 -3.37
C PRO A 530 -32.01 -22.74 -4.64
N ARG A 531 -32.60 -23.28 -5.74
CA ARG A 531 -32.15 -23.02 -7.10
C ARG A 531 -32.37 -21.55 -7.44
N TYR A 532 -31.33 -20.89 -7.93
CA TYR A 532 -31.46 -19.63 -8.67
C TYR A 532 -31.43 -19.90 -10.16
N ASP A 533 -32.54 -19.61 -10.80
CA ASP A 533 -32.71 -19.65 -12.26
C ASP A 533 -31.93 -18.49 -12.90
N ASN A 534 -31.02 -18.85 -13.80
CA ASN A 534 -30.38 -17.94 -14.74
C ASN A 534 -31.32 -17.71 -15.93
N HIS A 535 -31.77 -16.49 -16.16
CA HIS A 535 -32.20 -16.02 -17.45
C HIS A 535 -31.47 -14.73 -17.84
N PRO A 536 -30.84 -14.69 -19.03
CA PRO A 536 -30.23 -13.47 -19.54
C PRO A 536 -31.27 -12.70 -20.37
N SER A 537 -31.62 -11.49 -19.95
CA SER A 537 -32.34 -10.54 -20.79
C SER A 537 -31.36 -9.58 -21.46
N SER A 538 -31.25 -9.72 -22.77
CA SER A 538 -30.58 -8.80 -23.69
C SER A 538 -31.29 -7.44 -23.73
N PRO A 539 -30.57 -6.30 -23.78
CA PRO A 539 -31.19 -5.02 -24.12
C PRO A 539 -31.23 -4.83 -25.62
N ARG A 540 -32.43 -4.50 -26.10
CA ARG A 540 -32.71 -4.03 -27.46
C ARG A 540 -31.99 -2.72 -27.75
N ALA A 541 -31.47 -2.67 -28.98
CA ALA A 541 -30.93 -1.48 -29.62
C ALA A 541 -31.95 -0.35 -29.74
N LEU A 542 -31.59 0.86 -29.36
CA LEU A 542 -32.16 2.09 -29.87
C LEU A 542 -31.07 2.81 -30.66
N ALA A 543 -31.26 2.75 -31.98
CA ALA A 543 -30.52 3.56 -32.94
C ALA A 543 -31.10 4.97 -32.94
N GLY A 544 -30.22 5.96 -33.01
CA GLY A 544 -30.66 7.30 -33.38
C GLY A 544 -29.75 8.44 -32.90
N GLN A 545 -29.06 8.94 -33.88
CA GLN A 545 -28.47 10.29 -34.06
C GLN A 545 -26.97 10.44 -33.86
N ARG A 546 -26.29 10.34 -34.99
CA ARG A 546 -24.92 10.80 -35.22
C ARG A 546 -24.88 12.32 -35.27
N GLY A 547 -24.26 12.94 -34.29
CA GLY A 547 -23.81 14.33 -34.35
C GLY A 547 -22.30 14.35 -34.65
N VAL A 548 -21.96 14.66 -35.89
CA VAL A 548 -20.57 14.83 -36.34
C VAL A 548 -20.07 16.21 -35.91
N LEU A 549 -19.19 16.29 -34.94
CA LEU A 549 -18.39 17.48 -34.65
C LEU A 549 -17.08 17.45 -35.44
N ARG A 550 -17.01 18.26 -36.50
CA ARG A 550 -15.80 18.49 -37.28
C ARG A 550 -14.82 19.35 -36.48
N PHE A 551 -13.63 18.82 -36.21
CA PHE A 551 -12.49 19.60 -35.77
C PHE A 551 -11.91 20.41 -36.94
N GLY A 552 -11.97 21.74 -36.87
CA GLY A 552 -11.32 22.64 -37.80
C GLY A 552 -9.83 22.65 -37.66
N ARG A 553 -9.13 22.47 -38.79
CA ARG A 553 -7.68 22.63 -38.91
C ARG A 553 -7.29 24.09 -38.76
N PHE A 554 -6.51 24.43 -37.74
CA PHE A 554 -5.81 25.71 -37.67
C PHE A 554 -4.57 25.68 -38.56
N ARG A 555 -4.59 26.45 -39.65
CA ARG A 555 -3.43 26.75 -40.50
C ARG A 555 -2.53 27.78 -39.81
N ARG A 556 -1.25 27.49 -39.75
CA ARG A 556 -0.19 28.45 -39.42
C ARG A 556 -0.09 29.50 -40.56
N ARG A 557 -0.01 30.78 -40.21
CA ARG A 557 0.58 31.85 -41.05
C ARG A 557 1.79 32.44 -40.32
N PRO A 558 2.87 32.77 -41.07
CA PRO A 558 4.08 33.34 -40.50
C PRO A 558 4.10 34.85 -40.57
N GLY A 559 4.85 35.46 -39.66
CA GLY A 559 5.54 36.74 -39.86
C GLY A 559 4.81 37.99 -39.43
N ASN A 560 5.37 38.65 -38.40
CA ASN A 560 5.88 40.01 -38.54
C ASN A 560 6.71 40.39 -37.30
N ALA A 561 7.94 40.76 -37.56
CA ALA A 561 8.85 41.40 -36.64
C ALA A 561 8.42 42.85 -36.40
N VAL A 562 8.39 43.27 -35.14
CA VAL A 562 8.35 44.71 -34.80
C VAL A 562 9.45 44.98 -33.75
N ARG A 563 10.29 45.95 -34.14
CA ARG A 563 11.43 46.53 -33.43
C ARG A 563 11.09 47.10 -32.07
N ALA A 564 12.03 47.01 -31.18
CA ALA A 564 12.12 47.80 -29.96
C ALA A 564 12.37 49.30 -30.27
N PRO A 565 12.04 50.21 -29.36
CA PRO A 565 12.85 51.41 -29.18
C PRO A 565 13.48 51.43 -27.77
N ALA A 566 14.73 51.88 -27.81
CA ALA A 566 15.55 52.21 -26.65
C ALA A 566 15.24 53.61 -26.09
N GLY A 567 15.60 53.79 -24.82
CA GLY A 567 15.95 55.07 -24.25
C GLY A 567 14.86 55.68 -23.33
N ALA A 568 15.08 55.98 -22.08
CA ALA A 568 16.00 56.93 -21.54
C ALA A 568 15.89 56.93 -19.99
N ALA A 569 16.99 57.18 -19.35
CA ALA A 569 17.16 57.43 -17.93
C ALA A 569 16.55 58.78 -17.49
N SER A 570 16.10 58.88 -16.23
CA SER A 570 16.58 59.85 -15.25
C SER A 570 15.72 59.88 -13.97
N ARG A 571 16.36 59.68 -12.84
CA ARG A 571 16.37 60.49 -11.61
C ARG A 571 15.03 61.01 -11.04
N GLY A 572 14.80 60.61 -9.80
CA GLY A 572 13.92 61.15 -8.79
C GLY A 572 13.81 60.20 -7.63
#